data_f7af61f6d3e016868e724f4519923dc6
#
_entry.id   f7af61f6d3e016868e724f4519923dc6
#
_cell.length_a   1.000
_cell.length_b   1.000
_cell.length_c   1.000
_cell.angle_alpha   90.00
_cell.angle_beta   90.00
_cell.angle_gamma   90.00
#
_symmetry.space_group_name_H-M   'P 1'
#
loop_
_entity.id
_entity.type
_entity.pdbx_description
1 polymer ?
#
loop_
_entity_poly.entity_id
_entity_poly.type
_entity_poly.pdbx_seq_one_letter_code
_entity_poly.pdbx_strand_id
1 'polypeptide(L)'
;MAGALGLLGALARAVVPDVLYEPPRRFPVGRPADYPPASVTFVAERRLFVFNTPEGFYAISAICTHLGCNVNHEAGKGFACPCHGSTFGEDGRVRTGPAAWPLPRYAMSLSRRGELVVDTRRTVGADFRLKA
;
A
#
# COMPACT_ATOMS: atom_id res chain seq x y z
N MET A 1 4.64 -42.45 -31.35
CA MET A 1 4.71 -42.38 -29.88
C MET A 1 5.19 -41.02 -29.35
N ALA A 2 5.92 -40.20 -30.10
CA ALA A 2 6.38 -38.86 -29.66
C ALA A 2 5.25 -37.83 -29.45
N GLY A 3 4.13 -37.91 -30.14
CA GLY A 3 3.01 -36.98 -30.04
C GLY A 3 2.22 -37.04 -28.73
N ALA A 4 2.08 -38.22 -28.14
CA ALA A 4 1.32 -38.40 -26.91
C ALA A 4 2.07 -37.82 -25.66
N LEU A 5 3.40 -37.91 -25.65
CA LEU A 5 4.24 -37.34 -24.61
C LEU A 5 4.24 -35.80 -24.66
N GLY A 6 4.21 -35.22 -25.86
CA GLY A 6 4.10 -33.77 -26.05
C GLY A 6 2.76 -33.19 -25.56
N LEU A 7 1.66 -33.91 -25.84
CA LEU A 7 0.32 -33.50 -25.42
C LEU A 7 0.15 -33.59 -23.90
N LEU A 8 0.66 -34.66 -23.27
CA LEU A 8 0.66 -34.81 -21.81
C LEU A 8 1.49 -33.71 -21.12
N GLY A 9 2.64 -33.33 -21.68
CA GLY A 9 3.45 -32.24 -21.18
C GLY A 9 2.77 -30.87 -21.28
N ALA A 10 2.05 -30.63 -22.38
CA ALA A 10 1.29 -29.40 -22.59
C ALA A 10 0.07 -29.31 -21.63
N LEU A 11 -0.65 -30.44 -21.45
CA LEU A 11 -1.75 -30.51 -20.49
C LEU A 11 -1.26 -30.32 -19.02
N ALA A 12 -0.15 -30.96 -18.66
CA ALA A 12 0.41 -30.80 -17.33
C ALA A 12 0.81 -29.33 -17.04
N ARG A 13 1.32 -28.62 -18.07
CA ARG A 13 1.68 -27.21 -17.95
C ARG A 13 0.47 -26.27 -17.87
N ALA A 14 -0.65 -26.66 -18.48
CA ALA A 14 -1.91 -25.90 -18.43
C ALA A 14 -2.64 -26.08 -17.08
N VAL A 15 -2.35 -27.16 -16.35
CA VAL A 15 -2.98 -27.47 -15.05
C VAL A 15 -2.12 -27.04 -13.85
N VAL A 16 -0.82 -26.78 -14.08
CA VAL A 16 0.00 -26.13 -13.04
C VAL A 16 -0.38 -24.65 -13.03
N PRO A 17 -1.07 -24.16 -11.98
CA PRO A 17 -1.32 -22.73 -11.88
C PRO A 17 0.03 -22.03 -11.93
N ASP A 18 0.18 -21.03 -12.81
CA ASP A 18 1.24 -20.04 -12.62
C ASP A 18 1.13 -19.60 -11.18
N VAL A 19 2.14 -19.97 -10.37
CA VAL A 19 2.15 -19.63 -8.95
C VAL A 19 1.89 -18.15 -8.89
N LEU A 20 0.75 -17.77 -8.35
CA LEU A 20 0.37 -16.39 -8.15
C LEU A 20 1.50 -15.75 -7.35
N TYR A 21 2.35 -14.99 -8.03
CA TYR A 21 3.39 -14.21 -7.38
C TYR A 21 2.68 -13.12 -6.57
N GLU A 22 2.30 -13.47 -5.34
CA GLU A 22 1.86 -12.45 -4.39
C GLU A 22 3.08 -11.59 -4.03
N PRO A 23 3.05 -10.31 -4.36
CA PRO A 23 4.14 -9.42 -3.97
C PRO A 23 4.29 -9.45 -2.45
N PRO A 24 5.52 -9.40 -1.92
CA PRO A 24 5.73 -9.45 -0.49
C PRO A 24 4.91 -8.34 0.20
N ARG A 25 4.18 -8.74 1.24
CA ARG A 25 3.34 -7.83 2.03
C ARG A 25 4.12 -7.03 3.07
N ARG A 26 5.40 -7.38 3.27
CA ARG A 26 6.37 -6.62 4.06
C ARG A 26 7.55 -6.28 3.17
N PHE A 27 7.81 -5.01 2.97
CA PHE A 27 8.78 -4.52 1.98
C PHE A 27 9.39 -3.19 2.40
N PRO A 28 10.65 -2.91 1.99
CA PRO A 28 11.25 -1.60 2.17
C PRO A 28 10.61 -0.58 1.21
N VAL A 29 10.55 0.67 1.66
CA VAL A 29 10.07 1.81 0.87
C VAL A 29 11.09 2.92 0.73
N GLY A 30 12.34 2.69 1.13
CA GLY A 30 13.44 3.65 1.06
C GLY A 30 13.99 4.00 2.44
N ARG A 31 14.90 4.94 2.50
CA ARG A 31 15.50 5.43 3.75
C ARG A 31 14.77 6.67 4.26
N PRO A 32 14.84 6.98 5.57
CA PRO A 32 14.25 8.22 6.08
C PRO A 32 14.72 9.48 5.34
N ALA A 33 15.99 9.52 4.92
CA ALA A 33 16.58 10.64 4.18
C ALA A 33 16.00 10.84 2.77
N ASP A 34 15.34 9.84 2.20
CA ASP A 34 14.70 9.92 0.88
C ASP A 34 13.36 10.71 0.93
N TYR A 35 12.87 11.00 2.13
CA TYR A 35 11.62 11.68 2.36
C TYR A 35 11.87 13.07 2.97
N PRO A 36 11.61 14.16 2.23
CA PRO A 36 11.78 15.52 2.76
C PRO A 36 10.98 15.73 4.05
N PRO A 37 11.44 16.59 4.97
CA PRO A 37 10.68 16.94 6.17
C PRO A 37 9.30 17.53 5.82
N ALA A 38 8.30 17.22 6.62
CA ALA A 38 6.91 17.67 6.44
C ALA A 38 6.35 17.35 5.04
N SER A 39 6.67 16.17 4.52
CA SER A 39 6.26 15.73 3.18
C SER A 39 5.32 14.54 3.19
N VAL A 40 4.60 14.40 2.08
CA VAL A 40 3.77 13.24 1.74
C VAL A 40 4.25 12.71 0.40
N THR A 41 4.70 11.47 0.36
CA THR A 41 5.23 10.85 -0.85
C THR A 41 4.37 9.67 -1.27
N PHE A 42 3.90 9.68 -2.52
CA PHE A 42 3.18 8.55 -3.10
C PHE A 42 4.16 7.50 -3.62
N VAL A 43 4.11 6.30 -3.05
CA VAL A 43 4.88 5.14 -3.48
C VAL A 43 4.02 4.31 -4.44
N ALA A 44 4.12 4.60 -5.73
CA ALA A 44 3.21 4.10 -6.76
C ALA A 44 3.21 2.58 -6.86
N GLU A 45 4.38 1.92 -6.82
CA GLU A 45 4.55 0.46 -6.92
C GLU A 45 3.89 -0.29 -5.77
N ARG A 46 3.65 0.38 -4.66
CA ARG A 46 3.05 -0.17 -3.44
C ARG A 46 1.68 0.39 -3.13
N ARG A 47 1.23 1.38 -3.91
CA ARG A 47 -0.07 2.03 -3.78
C ARG A 47 -0.33 2.51 -2.35
N LEU A 48 0.62 3.27 -1.80
CA LEU A 48 0.53 3.86 -0.47
C LEU A 48 1.23 5.23 -0.42
N PHE A 49 0.87 6.01 0.58
CA PHE A 49 1.54 7.27 0.90
C PHE A 49 2.41 7.08 2.13
N VAL A 50 3.64 7.60 2.08
CA VAL A 50 4.53 7.73 3.23
C VAL A 50 4.53 9.19 3.67
N PHE A 51 4.23 9.41 4.93
CA PHE A 51 4.24 10.71 5.58
C PHE A 51 5.50 10.85 6.43
N ASN A 52 6.22 11.94 6.24
CA ASN A 52 7.30 12.38 7.11
C ASN A 52 6.83 13.61 7.89
N THR A 53 6.56 13.45 9.17
CA THR A 53 6.10 14.53 10.06
C THR A 53 7.11 14.79 11.18
N PRO A 54 7.02 15.93 11.88
CA PRO A 54 7.87 16.19 13.05
C PRO A 54 7.78 15.09 14.13
N GLU A 55 6.63 14.42 14.25
CA GLU A 55 6.40 13.34 15.21
C GLU A 55 6.96 11.98 14.75
N GLY A 56 7.26 11.83 13.46
CA GLY A 56 7.79 10.60 12.86
C GLY A 56 7.08 10.19 11.57
N PHE A 57 7.38 8.98 11.12
CA PHE A 57 6.87 8.41 9.86
C PHE A 57 5.62 7.58 10.08
N TYR A 58 4.72 7.63 9.11
CA TYR A 58 3.62 6.68 9.00
C TYR A 58 3.22 6.46 7.54
N ALA A 59 2.52 5.36 7.26
CA ALA A 59 2.06 5.01 5.92
C ALA A 59 0.55 4.78 5.90
N ILE A 60 -0.13 5.35 4.89
CA ILE A 60 -1.56 5.15 4.64
C ILE A 60 -1.73 4.54 3.25
N SER A 61 -2.64 3.57 3.12
CA SER A 61 -3.03 2.98 1.85
C SER A 61 -3.54 4.03 0.88
N ALA A 62 -3.11 3.96 -0.38
CA ALA A 62 -3.69 4.73 -1.46
C ALA A 62 -4.87 4.02 -2.16
N ILE A 63 -5.31 2.88 -1.61
CA ILE A 63 -6.38 2.05 -2.20
C ILE A 63 -7.70 2.43 -1.56
N CYS A 64 -8.60 2.99 -2.37
CA CYS A 64 -9.96 3.33 -1.94
C CYS A 64 -10.70 2.09 -1.44
N THR A 65 -11.29 2.19 -0.27
CA THR A 65 -12.00 1.08 0.37
C THR A 65 -13.38 0.78 -0.23
N HIS A 66 -13.82 1.56 -1.22
CA HIS A 66 -15.02 1.24 -1.99
C HIS A 66 -14.76 0.12 -3.00
N LEU A 67 -14.02 0.38 -4.08
CA LEU A 67 -13.74 -0.58 -5.17
C LEU A 67 -12.28 -0.60 -5.62
N GLY A 68 -11.35 -0.14 -4.79
CA GLY A 68 -9.93 -0.34 -5.01
C GLY A 68 -9.24 0.65 -5.97
N CYS A 69 -9.86 1.78 -6.33
CA CYS A 69 -9.20 2.85 -7.08
C CYS A 69 -8.09 3.51 -6.25
N ASN A 70 -7.11 4.13 -6.91
CA ASN A 70 -6.16 4.99 -6.20
C ASN A 70 -6.84 6.28 -5.76
N VAL A 71 -6.62 6.65 -4.51
CA VAL A 71 -6.98 7.98 -4.00
C VAL A 71 -5.86 8.97 -4.26
N ASN A 72 -6.21 10.25 -4.40
CA ASN A 72 -5.27 11.36 -4.45
C ASN A 72 -5.20 12.01 -3.06
N HIS A 73 -4.03 12.50 -2.67
CA HIS A 73 -3.83 13.28 -1.45
C HIS A 73 -3.74 14.77 -1.78
N GLU A 74 -4.45 15.59 -1.02
CA GLU A 74 -4.33 17.05 -1.02
C GLU A 74 -4.01 17.51 0.41
N ALA A 75 -2.88 18.20 0.56
CA ALA A 75 -2.43 18.71 1.86
C ALA A 75 -3.50 19.61 2.50
N GLY A 76 -3.82 19.34 3.77
CA GLY A 76 -4.85 20.06 4.53
C GLY A 76 -6.29 19.67 4.21
N LYS A 77 -6.53 18.88 3.16
CA LYS A 77 -7.86 18.38 2.79
C LYS A 77 -8.06 16.89 3.01
N GLY A 78 -6.97 16.12 2.95
CA GLY A 78 -6.99 14.65 3.09
C GLY A 78 -6.97 13.95 1.73
N PHE A 79 -7.81 12.92 1.55
CA PHE A 79 -7.77 12.08 0.35
C PHE A 79 -9.11 12.14 -0.40
N ALA A 80 -9.04 12.03 -1.72
CA ALA A 80 -10.18 11.96 -2.60
C ALA A 80 -10.04 10.83 -3.62
N CYS A 81 -11.09 10.04 -3.79
CA CYS A 81 -11.20 9.00 -4.79
C CYS A 81 -11.87 9.52 -6.04
N PRO A 82 -11.21 9.55 -7.21
CA PRO A 82 -11.78 10.12 -8.42
C PRO A 82 -12.85 9.22 -9.06
N CYS A 83 -12.93 7.93 -8.68
CA CYS A 83 -13.83 6.97 -9.33
C CYS A 83 -15.30 7.20 -8.96
N HIS A 84 -15.62 7.34 -7.66
CA HIS A 84 -17.01 7.48 -7.18
C HIS A 84 -17.16 8.55 -6.10
N GLY A 85 -16.17 9.44 -5.94
CA GLY A 85 -16.27 10.64 -5.10
C GLY A 85 -16.12 10.42 -3.60
N SER A 86 -15.62 9.25 -3.14
CA SER A 86 -15.32 9.07 -1.72
C SER A 86 -14.21 10.01 -1.29
N THR A 87 -14.39 10.65 -0.13
CA THR A 87 -13.38 11.51 0.49
C THR A 87 -13.01 11.02 1.89
N PHE A 88 -11.75 11.25 2.26
CA PHE A 88 -11.21 10.83 3.54
C PHE A 88 -10.43 11.98 4.18
N GLY A 89 -10.42 12.03 5.49
CA GLY A 89 -9.60 12.98 6.25
C GLY A 89 -8.10 12.70 6.13
N GLU A 90 -7.27 13.60 6.64
CA GLU A 90 -5.81 13.41 6.74
C GLU A 90 -5.44 12.17 7.57
N ASP A 91 -6.30 11.75 8.47
CA ASP A 91 -6.15 10.55 9.29
C ASP A 91 -6.62 9.26 8.56
N GLY A 92 -7.15 9.38 7.34
CA GLY A 92 -7.69 8.29 6.54
C GLY A 92 -9.15 7.93 6.84
N ARG A 93 -9.83 8.59 7.78
CA ARG A 93 -11.25 8.33 8.08
C ARG A 93 -12.15 8.79 6.95
N VAL A 94 -13.20 8.01 6.66
CA VAL A 94 -14.21 8.39 5.67
C VAL A 94 -14.89 9.68 6.07
N ARG A 95 -15.00 10.62 5.13
CA ARG A 95 -15.81 11.85 5.26
C ARG A 95 -17.11 11.74 4.49
N THR A 96 -17.02 11.41 3.20
CA THR A 96 -18.18 11.31 2.30
C THR A 96 -17.97 10.21 1.27
N GLY A 97 -19.07 9.83 0.61
CA GLY A 97 -19.06 8.90 -0.51
C GLY A 97 -19.34 7.46 -0.13
N PRO A 98 -19.27 6.54 -1.12
CA PRO A 98 -19.68 5.15 -0.95
C PRO A 98 -18.67 4.29 -0.17
N ALA A 99 -17.44 4.76 0.10
CA ALA A 99 -16.47 4.02 0.92
C ALA A 99 -17.00 3.82 2.34
N ALA A 100 -17.01 2.57 2.83
CA ALA A 100 -17.54 2.22 4.14
C ALA A 100 -16.47 2.16 5.25
N TRP A 101 -15.19 2.07 4.88
CA TRP A 101 -14.08 1.84 5.80
C TRP A 101 -12.99 2.89 5.64
N PRO A 102 -12.27 3.24 6.70
CA PRO A 102 -11.13 4.15 6.60
C PRO A 102 -10.02 3.56 5.71
N LEU A 103 -9.18 4.42 5.16
CA LEU A 103 -7.94 3.98 4.52
C LEU A 103 -7.03 3.35 5.58
N PRO A 104 -6.54 2.11 5.37
CA PRO A 104 -5.67 1.46 6.34
C PRO A 104 -4.37 2.24 6.57
N ARG A 105 -3.99 2.41 7.83
CA ARG A 105 -2.67 2.82 8.23
C ARG A 105 -1.86 1.58 8.54
N TYR A 106 -0.72 1.43 7.87
CA TYR A 106 0.10 0.23 7.98
C TYR A 106 1.19 0.36 9.04
N ALA A 107 1.55 -0.76 9.66
CA ALA A 107 2.69 -0.81 10.56
C ALA A 107 3.98 -0.52 9.81
N MET A 108 4.85 0.27 10.43
CA MET A 108 6.18 0.59 9.92
C MET A 108 7.25 0.22 10.93
N SER A 109 8.45 -0.09 10.43
CA SER A 109 9.64 -0.38 11.22
C SER A 109 10.90 0.05 10.47
N LEU A 110 12.04 0.11 11.16
CA LEU A 110 13.36 0.23 10.52
C LEU A 110 13.96 -1.15 10.32
N SER A 111 14.54 -1.38 9.14
CA SER A 111 15.37 -2.54 8.88
C SER A 111 16.76 -2.38 9.51
N ARG A 112 17.52 -3.47 9.60
CA ARG A 112 18.94 -3.41 10.04
C ARG A 112 19.81 -2.53 9.13
N ARG A 113 19.37 -2.28 7.90
CA ARG A 113 20.05 -1.42 6.92
C ARG A 113 19.62 0.05 7.00
N GLY A 114 18.75 0.40 7.97
CA GLY A 114 18.22 1.75 8.13
C GLY A 114 17.14 2.15 7.12
N GLU A 115 16.48 1.18 6.48
CA GLU A 115 15.38 1.43 5.56
C GLU A 115 14.04 1.42 6.28
N LEU A 116 13.12 2.27 5.87
CA LEU A 116 11.72 2.22 6.28
C LEU A 116 11.07 0.98 5.66
N VAL A 117 10.46 0.15 6.49
CA VAL A 117 9.76 -1.07 6.08
C VAL A 117 8.29 -0.94 6.44
N VAL A 118 7.42 -1.20 5.46
CA VAL A 118 5.96 -1.24 5.64
C VAL A 118 5.49 -2.70 5.66
N ASP A 119 4.61 -3.04 6.59
CA ASP A 119 3.93 -4.35 6.66
C ASP A 119 2.42 -4.16 6.45
N THR A 120 1.93 -4.47 5.25
CA THR A 120 0.51 -4.30 4.89
C THR A 120 -0.42 -5.34 5.50
N ARG A 121 0.11 -6.36 6.19
CA ARG A 121 -0.69 -7.33 6.97
C ARG A 121 -1.13 -6.77 8.32
N ARG A 122 -0.48 -5.70 8.78
CA ARG A 122 -0.70 -5.11 10.10
C ARG A 122 -1.15 -3.67 9.97
N THR A 123 -2.33 -3.40 10.45
CA THR A 123 -2.84 -2.04 10.60
C THR A 123 -2.54 -1.50 12.00
N VAL A 124 -2.38 -0.20 12.10
CA VAL A 124 -2.10 0.53 13.34
C VAL A 124 -3.06 1.71 13.50
N GLY A 125 -3.17 2.24 14.70
CA GLY A 125 -4.00 3.39 15.00
C GLY A 125 -3.51 4.69 14.37
N ALA A 126 -4.37 5.71 14.38
CA ALA A 126 -4.05 7.02 13.80
C ALA A 126 -2.94 7.78 14.54
N ASP A 127 -2.66 7.39 15.78
CA ASP A 127 -1.60 7.93 16.64
C ASP A 127 -0.22 7.32 16.39
N PHE A 128 -0.16 6.21 15.63
CA PHE A 128 1.12 5.55 15.36
C PHE A 128 2.09 6.47 14.59
N ARG A 129 3.32 6.56 15.09
CA ARG A 129 4.46 7.24 14.46
C ARG A 129 5.73 6.43 14.67
N LEU A 130 6.45 6.13 13.61
CA LEU A 130 7.76 5.52 13.67
C LEU A 130 8.82 6.62 13.87
N LYS A 131 9.56 6.57 14.96
CA LYS A 131 10.74 7.41 15.16
C LYS A 131 11.91 6.82 14.35
N ALA A 132 12.43 7.58 13.46
CA ALA A 132 13.53 7.16 12.60
C ALA A 132 14.56 8.28 12.42
#